data_a123f7dd602ed608000f2a9a18fa237b
#
_entry.id   a123f7dd602ed608000f2a9a18fa237b
#
_cell.length_a   1.000
_cell.length_b   1.000
_cell.length_c   1.000
_cell.angle_alpha   90.00
_cell.angle_beta   90.00
_cell.angle_gamma   90.00
#
_symmetry.space_group_name_H-M   'P 1'
#
loop_
_entity.id
_entity.type
_entity.pdbx_description
1 polymer ?
#
loop_
_entity_poly.entity_id
_entity_poly.type
_entity_poly.pdbx_seq_one_letter_code
_entity_poly.pdbx_strand_id
1 'polypeptide(L)'
;MAKKKEEKTNVMRVLEQQGIPYTPHTYPADGPIDGVSVAGYLGQDVEQVFKTLVTKGASGSYYVFDIPVAENLDLKKAAKAVGEKSIAMIHQKELLPLTGYVHGGCSPVGMKKQFPTVFHETVVLFDTICVSAGKIGAQVEVPPQALLNLLGATAADIVAE
;
A
#
# COMPACT_ATOMS: atom_id res chain seq x y z
N MET A 1 -14.02 33.05 -8.58
CA MET A 1 -14.38 31.91 -7.73
C MET A 1 -13.13 31.10 -7.38
N ALA A 2 -12.88 30.97 -6.11
CA ALA A 2 -11.70 30.26 -5.66
C ALA A 2 -11.81 28.77 -6.03
N LYS A 3 -10.83 28.25 -6.73
CA LYS A 3 -10.71 26.80 -6.90
C LYS A 3 -10.54 26.16 -5.57
N LYS A 4 -11.35 25.14 -5.28
CA LYS A 4 -11.16 24.30 -4.11
C LYS A 4 -9.79 23.65 -4.24
N LYS A 5 -8.88 23.97 -3.33
CA LYS A 5 -7.56 23.33 -3.30
C LYS A 5 -7.75 21.86 -2.94
N GLU A 6 -7.17 20.97 -3.73
CA GLU A 6 -7.05 19.58 -3.34
C GLU A 6 -6.21 19.51 -2.06
N GLU A 7 -6.75 18.86 -1.05
CA GLU A 7 -6.02 18.62 0.19
C GLU A 7 -4.91 17.63 -0.08
N LYS A 8 -3.68 18.03 0.22
CA LYS A 8 -2.56 17.11 0.21
C LYS A 8 -2.59 16.24 1.46
N THR A 9 -2.47 14.94 1.25
CA THR A 9 -2.32 13.99 2.36
C THR A 9 -0.88 14.00 2.86
N ASN A 10 -0.65 13.39 4.03
CA ASN A 10 0.71 13.22 4.54
C ASN A 10 1.56 12.39 3.58
N VAL A 11 0.97 11.38 2.93
CA VAL A 11 1.67 10.58 1.91
C VAL A 11 2.22 11.46 0.80
N MET A 12 1.39 12.36 0.27
CA MET A 12 1.79 13.29 -0.79
C MET A 12 2.91 14.21 -0.33
N ARG A 13 2.83 14.72 0.92
CA ARG A 13 3.87 15.57 1.49
C ARG A 13 5.20 14.83 1.63
N VAL A 14 5.17 13.57 2.08
CA VAL A 14 6.38 12.75 2.18
C VAL A 14 7.02 12.54 0.82
N LEU A 15 6.21 12.22 -0.20
CA LEU A 15 6.71 12.04 -1.56
C LEU A 15 7.35 13.33 -2.09
N GLU A 16 6.71 14.47 -1.88
CA GLU A 16 7.24 15.77 -2.30
C GLU A 16 8.55 16.11 -1.59
N GLN A 17 8.64 15.87 -0.28
CA GLN A 17 9.85 16.10 0.51
C GLN A 17 11.03 15.25 0.02
N GLN A 18 10.74 14.05 -0.47
CA GLN A 18 11.76 13.13 -0.97
C GLN A 18 12.04 13.31 -2.47
N GLY A 19 11.39 14.27 -3.11
CA GLY A 19 11.57 14.52 -4.53
C GLY A 19 11.03 13.42 -5.44
N ILE A 20 10.06 12.64 -4.96
CA ILE A 20 9.46 11.56 -5.73
C ILE A 20 8.24 12.10 -6.50
N PRO A 21 8.25 12.03 -7.85
CA PRO A 21 7.09 12.46 -8.61
C PRO A 21 5.92 11.52 -8.39
N TYR A 22 4.70 12.06 -8.33
CA TYR A 22 3.50 11.25 -8.21
C TYR A 22 2.34 11.92 -8.94
N THR A 23 1.36 11.10 -9.33
CA THR A 23 0.10 11.56 -9.90
C THR A 23 -1.03 11.18 -8.95
N PRO A 24 -1.79 12.15 -8.42
CA PRO A 24 -2.91 11.83 -7.53
C PRO A 24 -4.12 11.36 -8.35
N HIS A 25 -4.83 10.37 -7.81
CA HIS A 25 -6.11 9.90 -8.35
C HIS A 25 -7.15 9.95 -7.25
N THR A 26 -8.37 10.36 -7.58
CA THR A 26 -9.48 10.43 -6.62
C THR A 26 -10.65 9.60 -7.08
N TYR A 27 -11.38 9.04 -6.13
CA TYR A 27 -12.58 8.24 -6.36
C TYR A 27 -13.60 8.51 -5.25
N PRO A 28 -14.91 8.20 -5.46
CA PRO A 28 -15.92 8.46 -4.43
C PRO A 28 -15.65 7.66 -3.16
N ALA A 29 -15.57 8.36 -2.02
CA ALA A 29 -15.31 7.73 -0.72
C ALA A 29 -16.57 7.05 -0.15
N ASP A 30 -17.74 7.34 -0.69
CA ASP A 30 -19.03 6.78 -0.29
C ASP A 30 -19.45 5.56 -1.12
N GLY A 31 -18.64 5.18 -2.11
CA GLY A 31 -18.86 4.00 -2.93
C GLY A 31 -18.04 2.80 -2.45
N PRO A 32 -17.94 1.74 -3.27
CA PRO A 32 -17.06 0.61 -2.96
C PRO A 32 -15.62 1.05 -2.79
N ILE A 33 -14.97 0.53 -1.73
CA ILE A 33 -13.60 0.94 -1.36
C ILE A 33 -12.58 -0.17 -1.55
N ASP A 34 -12.99 -1.38 -1.95
CA ASP A 34 -12.06 -2.46 -2.25
C ASP A 34 -11.23 -2.13 -3.49
N GLY A 35 -9.99 -2.59 -3.52
CA GLY A 35 -9.03 -2.20 -4.55
C GLY A 35 -9.46 -2.53 -5.97
N VAL A 36 -10.13 -3.67 -6.17
CA VAL A 36 -10.60 -4.09 -7.50
C VAL A 36 -11.68 -3.14 -8.02
N SER A 37 -12.66 -2.78 -7.16
CA SER A 37 -13.72 -1.84 -7.52
C SER A 37 -13.16 -0.45 -7.82
N VAL A 38 -12.22 0.01 -7.03
CA VAL A 38 -11.55 1.32 -7.23
C VAL A 38 -10.79 1.32 -8.54
N ALA A 39 -10.02 0.26 -8.83
CA ALA A 39 -9.30 0.15 -10.09
C ALA A 39 -10.26 0.19 -11.29
N GLY A 40 -11.39 -0.52 -11.19
CA GLY A 40 -12.43 -0.50 -12.21
C GLY A 40 -13.01 0.89 -12.44
N TYR A 41 -13.29 1.61 -11.36
CA TYR A 41 -13.81 2.99 -11.44
C TYR A 41 -12.82 3.93 -12.14
N LEU A 42 -11.53 3.78 -11.81
CA LEU A 42 -10.48 4.64 -12.37
C LEU A 42 -9.94 4.16 -13.73
N GLY A 43 -10.41 3.02 -14.23
CA GLY A 43 -9.92 2.45 -15.48
C GLY A 43 -8.49 1.97 -15.41
N GLN A 44 -8.05 1.50 -14.24
CA GLN A 44 -6.68 1.04 -14.01
C GLN A 44 -6.55 -0.46 -14.20
N ASP A 45 -5.33 -0.91 -14.54
CA ASP A 45 -4.96 -2.32 -14.53
C ASP A 45 -4.85 -2.78 -13.08
N VAL A 46 -5.62 -3.81 -12.70
CA VAL A 46 -5.60 -4.36 -11.33
C VAL A 46 -4.22 -4.91 -10.92
N GLU A 47 -3.40 -5.30 -11.89
CA GLU A 47 -2.03 -5.76 -11.64
C GLU A 47 -1.11 -4.62 -11.21
N GLN A 48 -1.46 -3.38 -11.55
CA GLN A 48 -0.68 -2.17 -11.28
C GLN A 48 -1.10 -1.47 -9.99
N VAL A 49 -2.26 -1.82 -9.46
CA VAL A 49 -2.79 -1.25 -8.22
C VAL A 49 -2.48 -2.19 -7.06
N PHE A 50 -1.77 -1.69 -6.06
CA PHE A 50 -1.30 -2.49 -4.92
C PHE A 50 -2.06 -2.11 -3.66
N LYS A 51 -2.43 -3.11 -2.87
CA LYS A 51 -3.03 -2.94 -1.55
C LYS A 51 -1.99 -3.22 -0.47
N THR A 52 -2.12 -2.51 0.64
CA THR A 52 -1.17 -2.57 1.76
C THR A 52 -1.77 -3.38 2.90
N LEU A 53 -1.12 -4.46 3.26
CA LEU A 53 -1.58 -5.39 4.29
C LEU A 53 -0.60 -5.37 5.46
N VAL A 54 -1.13 -5.20 6.67
CA VAL A 54 -0.33 -5.22 7.90
C VAL A 54 -0.51 -6.55 8.59
N THR A 55 0.61 -7.14 8.99
CA THR A 55 0.65 -8.50 9.53
C THR A 55 1.50 -8.54 10.79
N LYS A 56 1.37 -9.64 11.53
CA LYS A 56 2.17 -9.91 12.71
C LYS A 56 2.83 -11.28 12.57
N GLY A 57 4.13 -11.33 12.80
CA GLY A 57 4.88 -12.58 12.81
C GLY A 57 4.77 -13.31 14.14
N ALA A 58 5.13 -14.60 14.15
CA ALA A 58 5.15 -15.42 15.36
C ALA A 58 6.05 -14.82 16.46
N SER A 59 7.08 -14.08 16.07
CA SER A 59 7.99 -13.39 17.01
C SER A 59 7.35 -12.19 17.72
N GLY A 60 6.19 -11.74 17.26
CA GLY A 60 5.54 -10.51 17.75
C GLY A 60 5.87 -9.27 16.93
N SER A 61 6.78 -9.38 15.97
CA SER A 61 7.12 -8.25 15.09
C SER A 61 6.06 -8.04 14.00
N TYR A 62 5.90 -6.80 13.55
CA TYR A 62 4.95 -6.43 12.51
C TYR A 62 5.65 -6.27 11.17
N TYR A 63 4.95 -6.62 10.09
CA TYR A 63 5.45 -6.54 8.71
C TYR A 63 4.35 -6.03 7.81
N VAL A 64 4.74 -5.32 6.76
CA VAL A 64 3.82 -4.78 5.75
C VAL A 64 4.07 -5.49 4.43
N PHE A 65 3.00 -5.95 3.80
CA PHE A 65 3.07 -6.59 2.48
C PHE A 65 2.17 -5.84 1.52
N ASP A 66 2.70 -5.53 0.34
CA ASP A 66 1.96 -4.85 -0.72
C ASP A 66 1.84 -5.78 -1.92
N ILE A 67 0.60 -6.07 -2.31
CA ILE A 67 0.29 -7.00 -3.39
C ILE A 67 -0.74 -6.40 -4.34
N PRO A 68 -0.80 -6.87 -5.60
CA PRO A 68 -1.86 -6.45 -6.51
C PRO A 68 -3.25 -6.67 -5.90
N VAL A 69 -4.16 -5.73 -6.12
CA VAL A 69 -5.46 -5.71 -5.44
C VAL A 69 -6.34 -6.93 -5.70
N ALA A 70 -6.16 -7.59 -6.84
CA ALA A 70 -6.92 -8.80 -7.19
C ALA A 70 -6.33 -10.08 -6.59
N GLU A 71 -5.13 -10.00 -6.01
CA GLU A 71 -4.42 -11.16 -5.48
C GLU A 71 -4.66 -11.31 -3.98
N ASN A 72 -4.32 -12.50 -3.47
CA ASN A 72 -4.36 -12.80 -2.05
C ASN A 72 -2.94 -13.04 -1.54
N LEU A 73 -2.66 -12.58 -0.33
CA LEU A 73 -1.37 -12.83 0.31
C LEU A 73 -1.25 -14.31 0.68
N ASP A 74 -0.13 -14.93 0.27
CA ASP A 74 0.22 -16.27 0.74
C ASP A 74 1.00 -16.13 2.04
N LEU A 75 0.39 -16.52 3.15
CA LEU A 75 0.99 -16.31 4.47
C LEU A 75 2.28 -17.10 4.67
N LYS A 76 2.43 -18.25 4.02
CA LYS A 76 3.66 -19.05 4.09
C LYS A 76 4.80 -18.37 3.32
N LYS A 77 4.52 -17.90 2.11
CA LYS A 77 5.49 -17.14 1.31
C LYS A 77 5.88 -15.85 2.01
N ALA A 78 4.92 -15.16 2.62
CA ALA A 78 5.16 -13.95 3.39
C ALA A 78 6.10 -14.21 4.58
N ALA A 79 5.84 -15.28 5.34
CA ALA A 79 6.69 -15.66 6.47
C ALA A 79 8.11 -15.93 6.01
N LYS A 80 8.27 -16.68 4.93
CA LYS A 80 9.58 -16.99 4.35
C LYS A 80 10.33 -15.73 3.93
N ALA A 81 9.62 -14.76 3.35
CA ALA A 81 10.23 -13.53 2.84
C ALA A 81 10.83 -12.67 3.97
N VAL A 82 10.31 -12.77 5.19
CA VAL A 82 10.75 -11.96 6.33
C VAL A 82 11.46 -12.79 7.42
N GLY A 83 11.64 -14.10 7.21
CA GLY A 83 12.33 -14.97 8.18
C GLY A 83 11.52 -15.31 9.42
N GLU A 84 10.20 -15.30 9.32
CA GLU A 84 9.29 -15.67 10.42
C GLU A 84 8.84 -17.12 10.28
N LYS A 85 8.48 -17.76 11.39
CA LYS A 85 7.90 -19.10 11.38
C LYS A 85 6.50 -19.09 10.79
N SER A 86 5.73 -18.03 11.08
CA SER A 86 4.38 -17.85 10.57
C SER A 86 4.04 -16.37 10.58
N ILE A 87 3.08 -16.03 9.72
CA ILE A 87 2.53 -14.68 9.59
C ILE A 87 1.01 -14.79 9.71
N ALA A 88 0.41 -13.86 10.41
CA ALA A 88 -1.04 -13.72 10.49
C ALA A 88 -1.44 -12.27 10.21
N MET A 89 -2.61 -12.09 9.60
CA MET A 89 -3.19 -10.75 9.46
C MET A 89 -3.52 -10.21 10.85
N ILE A 90 -3.28 -8.92 11.07
CA ILE A 90 -3.75 -8.27 12.30
C ILE A 90 -5.26 -8.10 12.26
N HIS A 91 -5.88 -7.88 13.43
CA HIS A 91 -7.29 -7.51 13.48
C HIS A 91 -7.46 -6.08 12.94
N GLN A 92 -8.56 -5.83 12.24
CA GLN A 92 -8.83 -4.51 11.66
C GLN A 92 -8.76 -3.39 12.70
N LYS A 93 -9.20 -3.65 13.93
CA LYS A 93 -9.17 -2.67 15.04
C LYS A 93 -7.75 -2.27 15.45
N GLU A 94 -6.74 -3.06 15.11
CA GLU A 94 -5.34 -2.75 15.44
C GLU A 94 -4.71 -1.81 14.40
N LEU A 95 -5.31 -1.68 13.22
CA LEU A 95 -4.69 -0.98 12.09
C LEU A 95 -4.45 0.51 12.41
N LEU A 96 -5.47 1.21 12.88
CA LEU A 96 -5.37 2.64 13.17
C LEU A 96 -4.33 2.96 14.26
N PRO A 97 -4.33 2.27 15.43
CA PRO A 97 -3.30 2.53 16.44
C PRO A 97 -1.89 2.25 15.95
N LEU A 98 -1.70 1.22 15.11
CA LEU A 98 -0.36 0.84 14.62
C LEU A 98 0.15 1.75 13.51
N THR A 99 -0.70 2.13 12.58
CA THR A 99 -0.27 2.78 11.34
C THR A 99 -0.72 4.23 11.21
N GLY A 100 -1.79 4.61 11.87
CA GLY A 100 -2.45 5.90 11.67
C GLY A 100 -3.45 5.89 10.51
N TYR A 101 -3.65 4.73 9.87
CA TYR A 101 -4.55 4.58 8.74
C TYR A 101 -5.74 3.68 9.07
N VAL A 102 -6.83 3.87 8.33
CA VAL A 102 -8.02 3.02 8.43
C VAL A 102 -8.05 2.01 7.30
N HIS A 103 -8.85 0.95 7.46
CA HIS A 103 -9.07 -0.02 6.39
C HIS A 103 -9.66 0.68 5.16
N GLY A 104 -9.10 0.39 4.00
CA GLY A 104 -9.45 1.06 2.74
C GLY A 104 -8.65 2.33 2.46
N GLY A 105 -7.90 2.83 3.43
CA GLY A 105 -7.04 4.01 3.28
C GLY A 105 -5.62 3.80 3.77
N CYS A 106 -5.19 2.54 3.91
CA CYS A 106 -3.85 2.22 4.41
C CYS A 106 -2.81 2.34 3.31
N SER A 107 -1.81 3.20 3.51
CA SER A 107 -0.69 3.40 2.60
C SER A 107 0.58 2.80 3.17
N PRO A 108 1.52 2.32 2.33
CA PRO A 108 2.83 1.90 2.82
C PRO A 108 3.71 3.10 3.19
N VAL A 109 3.33 4.30 2.77
CA VAL A 109 4.08 5.55 3.01
C VAL A 109 3.49 6.28 4.21
N GLY A 110 4.35 6.81 5.07
CA GLY A 110 3.92 7.72 6.14
C GLY A 110 3.23 7.07 7.32
N MET A 111 3.42 5.78 7.56
CA MET A 111 2.92 5.11 8.76
C MET A 111 3.53 5.73 10.02
N LYS A 112 2.80 5.67 11.14
CA LYS A 112 3.29 6.12 12.47
C LYS A 112 4.65 5.53 12.79
N LYS A 113 4.86 4.26 12.46
CA LYS A 113 6.12 3.54 12.57
C LYS A 113 6.35 2.81 11.27
N GLN A 114 7.56 2.94 10.71
CA GLN A 114 7.91 2.21 9.49
C GLN A 114 8.27 0.77 9.85
N PHE A 115 7.45 -0.18 9.40
CA PHE A 115 7.71 -1.61 9.55
C PHE A 115 8.44 -2.14 8.33
N PRO A 116 9.17 -3.25 8.45
CA PRO A 116 9.74 -3.92 7.27
C PRO A 116 8.65 -4.19 6.25
N THR A 117 8.89 -3.84 4.99
CA THR A 117 7.90 -3.87 3.92
C THR A 117 8.41 -4.72 2.76
N VAL A 118 7.55 -5.59 2.24
CA VAL A 118 7.83 -6.43 1.08
C VAL A 118 6.73 -6.22 0.05
N PHE A 119 7.12 -5.93 -1.18
CA PHE A 119 6.20 -5.85 -2.32
C PHE A 119 6.23 -7.17 -3.10
N HIS A 120 5.10 -7.55 -3.66
CA HIS A 120 5.08 -8.68 -4.59
C HIS A 120 5.99 -8.38 -5.77
N GLU A 121 6.71 -9.41 -6.25
CA GLU A 121 7.80 -9.26 -7.23
C GLU A 121 7.40 -8.58 -8.54
N THR A 122 6.12 -8.64 -8.93
CA THR A 122 5.65 -7.98 -10.15
C THR A 122 5.74 -6.46 -10.11
N VAL A 123 5.99 -5.88 -8.94
CA VAL A 123 6.13 -4.42 -8.77
C VAL A 123 7.18 -3.84 -9.73
N VAL A 124 8.24 -4.58 -10.03
CA VAL A 124 9.34 -4.12 -10.88
C VAL A 124 8.98 -4.13 -12.38
N LEU A 125 7.84 -4.68 -12.76
CA LEU A 125 7.42 -4.80 -14.16
C LEU A 125 6.75 -3.53 -14.70
N PHE A 126 6.42 -2.58 -13.83
CA PHE A 126 5.65 -1.38 -14.19
C PHE A 126 6.51 -0.14 -14.11
N ASP A 127 6.23 0.84 -14.98
CA ASP A 127 6.84 2.17 -14.90
C ASP A 127 6.30 2.94 -13.69
N THR A 128 5.02 2.74 -13.39
CA THR A 128 4.37 3.29 -12.19
C THR A 128 3.44 2.27 -11.59
N ILE A 129 3.23 2.39 -10.28
CA ILE A 129 2.20 1.63 -9.53
C ILE A 129 1.34 2.60 -8.74
N CYS A 130 0.14 2.15 -8.37
CA CYS A 130 -0.78 2.94 -7.56
C CYS A 130 -0.90 2.32 -6.17
N VAL A 131 -0.82 3.17 -5.15
CA VAL A 131 -1.05 2.79 -3.75
C VAL A 131 -1.96 3.83 -3.11
N SER A 132 -2.56 3.50 -1.97
CA SER A 132 -3.39 4.46 -1.23
C SER A 132 -2.59 5.72 -0.89
N ALA A 133 -3.26 6.86 -0.99
CA ALA A 133 -2.70 8.14 -0.58
C ALA A 133 -2.85 8.42 0.93
N GLY A 134 -3.30 7.42 1.70
CA GLY A 134 -3.44 7.54 3.16
C GLY A 134 -4.83 7.89 3.62
N LYS A 135 -5.81 7.87 2.72
CA LYS A 135 -7.23 8.06 3.05
C LYS A 135 -8.10 7.36 2.02
N ILE A 136 -9.32 7.00 2.42
CA ILE A 136 -10.32 6.51 1.48
C ILE A 136 -10.62 7.63 0.48
N GLY A 137 -10.67 7.29 -0.79
CA GLY A 137 -11.00 8.24 -1.86
C GLY A 137 -9.79 8.80 -2.61
N ALA A 138 -8.57 8.45 -2.21
CA ALA A 138 -7.37 8.97 -2.86
C ALA A 138 -6.28 7.92 -3.02
N GLN A 139 -5.63 7.95 -4.18
CA GLN A 139 -4.45 7.14 -4.51
C GLN A 139 -3.33 8.04 -4.98
N VAL A 140 -2.11 7.53 -4.93
CA VAL A 140 -0.96 8.12 -5.64
C VAL A 140 -0.38 7.09 -6.60
N GLU A 141 -0.04 7.54 -7.79
CA GLU A 141 0.67 6.76 -8.80
C GLU A 141 2.13 7.19 -8.76
N VAL A 142 3.04 6.24 -8.53
CA VAL A 142 4.45 6.54 -8.26
C VAL A 142 5.37 5.57 -8.99
N PRO A 143 6.62 5.99 -9.31
CA PRO A 143 7.63 5.06 -9.80
C PRO A 143 7.94 4.03 -8.72
N PRO A 144 7.84 2.72 -9.02
CA PRO A 144 8.02 1.70 -7.99
C PRO A 144 9.42 1.66 -7.39
N GLN A 145 10.46 1.87 -8.17
CA GLN A 145 11.82 1.84 -7.65
C GLN A 145 12.06 2.94 -6.61
N ALA A 146 11.56 4.14 -6.86
CA ALA A 146 11.66 5.25 -5.92
C ALA A 146 10.90 4.94 -4.62
N LEU A 147 9.73 4.29 -4.73
CA LEU A 147 8.93 3.88 -3.58
C LEU A 147 9.65 2.81 -2.76
N LEU A 148 10.20 1.79 -3.41
CA LEU A 148 10.96 0.74 -2.74
C LEU A 148 12.16 1.34 -1.99
N ASN A 149 12.89 2.26 -2.61
CA ASN A 149 14.03 2.91 -1.99
C ASN A 149 13.62 3.76 -0.78
N LEU A 150 12.53 4.51 -0.90
CA LEU A 150 11.99 5.33 0.19
C LEU A 150 11.67 4.49 1.42
N LEU A 151 11.04 3.33 1.21
CA LEU A 151 10.56 2.46 2.29
C LEU A 151 11.63 1.48 2.78
N GLY A 152 12.76 1.37 2.10
CA GLY A 152 13.71 0.29 2.34
C GLY A 152 13.07 -1.07 2.09
N ALA A 153 12.13 -1.13 1.16
CA ALA A 153 11.35 -2.33 0.87
C ALA A 153 12.08 -3.27 -0.08
N THR A 154 11.71 -4.54 -0.01
CA THR A 154 12.21 -5.58 -0.91
C THR A 154 11.07 -6.12 -1.77
N ALA A 155 11.41 -6.89 -2.80
CA ALA A 155 10.43 -7.54 -3.67
C ALA A 155 10.63 -9.05 -3.61
N ALA A 156 9.52 -9.80 -3.50
CA ALA A 156 9.53 -11.26 -3.43
C ALA A 156 8.18 -11.80 -3.90
N ASP A 157 8.14 -13.08 -4.25
CA ASP A 157 6.88 -13.77 -4.53
C ASP A 157 6.15 -14.02 -3.21
N ILE A 158 5.03 -13.33 -3.01
CA ILE A 158 4.25 -13.39 -1.76
C ILE A 158 2.75 -13.59 -2.00
N VAL A 159 2.32 -13.85 -3.24
CA VAL A 159 0.89 -14.04 -3.54
C VAL A 159 0.55 -15.52 -3.67
N ALA A 160 -0.68 -15.85 -3.32
CA ALA A 160 -1.24 -17.19 -3.47
C ALA A 160 -1.44 -17.50 -4.96
N GLU A 161 -1.16 -18.74 -5.32
CA GLU A 161 -1.43 -19.25 -6.66
C GLU A 161 -2.90 -19.61 -6.85
#